data_1678b3f982cfd862526453c601819d9b
#
_entry.id   1678b3f982cfd862526453c601819d9b
#
_cell.length_a   1.000
_cell.length_b   1.000
_cell.length_c   1.000
_cell.angle_alpha   90.00
_cell.angle_beta   90.00
_cell.angle_gamma   90.00
#
_symmetry.space_group_name_H-M   'P 1'
#
loop_
_entity.id
_entity.type
_entity.pdbx_description
1 polymer ?
#
loop_
_entity_poly.entity_id
_entity_poly.type
_entity_poly.pdbx_seq_one_letter_code
_entity_poly.pdbx_strand_id
1 'polypeptide(L)'
;MTRPTAEFLRAVSAFRRYAHAERLPDWEQRFAFGLADIEQVFESAVAAAPVLCAPAANLTESFAAGRYVPSSIADELVSAGAVQIAHQVRNRSLSPVRIAELFLGRIEAHRHLNAFITVNASLVMEDAHVLDHRLRRGEDPGPLAGVPVGVKDLMSVRGYPLTAGTKAIEAKVQERDAAVVARLRAAGALIVGTTNLHELAFGINSANPHFGHVQNPHYPGYIPGGSSGGSAAAVAAELAAIGVGSCTGGSIRQPAACCGIVGFKPTYDAVPREGVFPLAWSLDHIGPITRSVEDAAIAFEVMAGLPEHSMLPQTAITAPRIVKPRKFFYEMLDDEVRMAMDAALARFRAAGAPIGEVDIPGIELAPGIQLITLASEGTQANWDLLARHGDKLGEDVRLRLETGQFYLAIDYIKAQQLRNQVRQSMIASFGDADVMIIPAMPVLPPRSGTMTLDLGGKTVHVAPTLTRFTSPINFCGFPALSMPCGRSRSGLPINLQVVGRPGADATVLRVARWCEQLAAV
;
A
#
# COMPACT_ATOMS: atom_id res chain seq x y z
N MET A 1 -11.27 21.68 23.27
CA MET A 1 -12.07 20.45 23.09
C MET A 1 -13.41 20.86 22.50
N THR A 2 -13.60 20.66 21.20
CA THR A 2 -14.92 20.76 20.58
C THR A 2 -15.77 19.64 21.15
N ARG A 3 -16.93 19.97 21.71
CA ARG A 3 -17.85 18.95 22.24
C ARG A 3 -18.30 18.06 21.08
N PRO A 4 -18.35 16.72 21.28
CA PRO A 4 -18.91 15.81 20.29
C PRO A 4 -20.31 16.27 19.88
N THR A 5 -20.66 16.12 18.61
CA THR A 5 -22.01 16.49 18.15
C THR A 5 -23.06 15.68 18.91
N ALA A 6 -24.27 16.25 19.09
CA ALA A 6 -25.37 15.55 19.74
C ALA A 6 -25.77 14.25 19.01
N GLU A 7 -25.47 14.14 17.72
CA GLU A 7 -25.70 12.98 16.89
C GLU A 7 -24.68 11.87 17.15
N PHE A 8 -23.39 12.24 17.26
CA PHE A 8 -22.32 11.32 17.68
C PHE A 8 -22.61 10.74 19.07
N LEU A 9 -23.01 11.58 20.03
CA LEU A 9 -23.36 11.11 21.37
C LEU A 9 -24.62 10.21 21.38
N ARG A 10 -25.58 10.43 20.48
CA ARG A 10 -26.75 9.55 20.30
C ARG A 10 -26.36 8.20 19.71
N ALA A 11 -25.49 8.20 18.70
CA ALA A 11 -24.97 6.99 18.09
C ALA A 11 -24.15 6.15 19.08
N VAL A 12 -23.28 6.80 19.87
CA VAL A 12 -22.52 6.15 20.96
C VAL A 12 -23.46 5.61 22.06
N SER A 13 -24.51 6.35 22.40
CA SER A 13 -25.50 5.92 23.40
C SER A 13 -26.37 4.76 22.86
N ALA A 14 -26.67 4.73 21.57
CA ALA A 14 -27.33 3.59 20.92
C ALA A 14 -26.43 2.37 20.92
N PHE A 15 -25.16 2.52 20.57
CA PHE A 15 -24.16 1.44 20.60
C PHE A 15 -23.95 0.90 22.03
N ARG A 16 -23.85 1.77 23.04
CA ARG A 16 -23.75 1.32 24.44
C ARG A 16 -25.01 0.59 24.93
N ARG A 17 -26.20 1.03 24.53
CA ARG A 17 -27.46 0.32 24.84
C ARG A 17 -27.52 -1.03 24.14
N TYR A 18 -27.02 -1.12 22.92
CA TYR A 18 -26.92 -2.36 22.18
C TYR A 18 -25.90 -3.32 22.79
N ALA A 19 -24.73 -2.83 23.19
CA ALA A 19 -23.72 -3.64 23.88
C ALA A 19 -24.17 -4.17 25.26
N HIS A 20 -25.17 -3.53 25.88
CA HIS A 20 -25.75 -3.91 27.16
C HIS A 20 -27.16 -4.53 27.04
N ALA A 21 -27.85 -4.35 25.91
CA ALA A 21 -29.18 -4.90 25.69
C ALA A 21 -29.07 -6.34 25.14
N GLU A 22 -29.33 -7.25 26.04
CA GLU A 22 -29.70 -8.66 25.84
C GLU A 22 -28.63 -9.61 25.26
N ARG A 23 -28.50 -10.69 25.97
CA ARG A 23 -27.80 -11.94 25.71
C ARG A 23 -28.22 -12.52 24.35
N LEU A 24 -27.62 -12.07 23.27
CA LEU A 24 -27.72 -12.80 22.00
C LEU A 24 -26.95 -14.11 22.15
N PRO A 25 -27.58 -15.25 21.89
CA PRO A 25 -26.94 -16.56 22.07
C PRO A 25 -25.82 -16.81 21.08
N ASP A 26 -25.78 -16.04 19.97
CA ASP A 26 -24.85 -16.24 18.89
C ASP A 26 -23.93 -15.03 18.71
N TRP A 27 -22.66 -15.24 19.04
CA TRP A 27 -21.64 -14.22 18.95
C TRP A 27 -21.39 -13.77 17.49
N GLU A 28 -21.56 -14.67 16.52
CA GLU A 28 -21.41 -14.36 15.08
C GLU A 28 -22.47 -13.36 14.61
N GLN A 29 -23.70 -13.48 15.10
CA GLN A 29 -24.76 -12.52 14.82
C GLN A 29 -24.47 -11.15 15.45
N ARG A 30 -23.92 -11.09 16.67
CA ARG A 30 -23.50 -9.82 17.31
C ARG A 30 -22.41 -9.14 16.52
N PHE A 31 -21.46 -9.90 16.01
CA PHE A 31 -20.34 -9.37 15.26
C PHE A 31 -20.79 -8.83 13.89
N ALA A 32 -21.65 -9.54 13.19
CA ALA A 32 -22.22 -9.11 11.92
C ALA A 32 -23.16 -7.90 12.05
N PHE A 33 -23.97 -7.86 13.13
CA PHE A 33 -24.90 -6.77 13.41
C PHE A 33 -24.17 -5.50 13.86
N GLY A 34 -23.18 -5.62 14.72
CA GLY A 34 -22.36 -4.48 15.16
C GLY A 34 -21.59 -3.83 14.02
N LEU A 35 -21.24 -4.57 12.97
CA LEU A 35 -20.62 -4.03 11.75
C LEU A 35 -21.60 -3.16 10.95
N ALA A 36 -22.84 -3.60 10.78
CA ALA A 36 -23.87 -2.82 10.04
C ALA A 36 -24.21 -1.52 10.77
N ASP A 37 -24.32 -1.57 12.10
CA ASP A 37 -24.61 -0.37 12.92
C ASP A 37 -23.41 0.59 12.98
N ILE A 38 -22.17 0.08 13.03
CA ILE A 38 -20.95 0.91 12.98
C ILE A 38 -20.80 1.54 11.60
N GLU A 39 -21.08 0.82 10.51
CA GLU A 39 -21.14 1.37 9.16
C GLU A 39 -22.17 2.49 9.09
N GLN A 40 -23.36 2.31 9.65
CA GLN A 40 -24.44 3.31 9.67
C GLN A 40 -24.08 4.54 10.53
N VAL A 41 -23.38 4.36 11.64
CA VAL A 41 -22.85 5.46 12.47
C VAL A 41 -21.75 6.22 11.74
N PHE A 42 -20.88 5.52 11.04
CA PHE A 42 -19.85 6.10 10.18
C PHE A 42 -20.47 6.90 9.02
N GLU A 43 -21.53 6.36 8.40
CA GLU A 43 -22.31 7.01 7.35
C GLU A 43 -22.93 8.32 7.84
N SER A 44 -23.57 8.29 8.99
CA SER A 44 -24.23 9.46 9.58
C SER A 44 -23.24 10.55 9.99
N ALA A 45 -22.05 10.16 10.49
CA ALA A 45 -21.01 11.12 10.88
C ALA A 45 -20.31 11.74 9.65
N VAL A 46 -20.10 10.96 8.59
CA VAL A 46 -19.48 11.43 7.33
C VAL A 46 -20.46 12.24 6.49
N ALA A 47 -21.76 11.91 6.50
CA ALA A 47 -22.80 12.68 5.81
C ALA A 47 -23.09 14.05 6.47
N ALA A 48 -22.78 14.19 7.77
CA ALA A 48 -22.95 15.43 8.52
C ALA A 48 -21.74 16.38 8.42
N ALA A 49 -20.60 15.91 7.86
CA ALA A 49 -19.43 16.74 7.65
C ALA A 49 -19.59 17.62 6.40
N PRO A 50 -19.45 18.96 6.49
CA PRO A 50 -19.49 19.79 5.29
C PRO A 50 -18.31 19.42 4.37
N VAL A 51 -18.63 18.97 3.17
CA VAL A 51 -17.67 18.70 2.12
C VAL A 51 -17.09 20.02 1.65
N LEU A 52 -15.97 20.44 2.23
CA LEU A 52 -15.12 21.50 1.70
C LEU A 52 -14.27 20.94 0.55
N CYS A 53 -14.93 20.51 -0.52
CA CYS A 53 -14.31 20.33 -1.81
C CYS A 53 -14.55 21.61 -2.62
N ALA A 54 -13.54 22.44 -2.78
CA ALA A 54 -13.56 23.44 -3.83
C ALA A 54 -13.80 22.72 -5.17
N PRO A 55 -14.71 23.21 -6.04
CA PRO A 55 -14.95 22.58 -7.32
C PRO A 55 -13.64 22.62 -8.13
N ALA A 56 -13.17 21.46 -8.55
CA ALA A 56 -12.08 21.35 -9.50
C ALA A 56 -12.51 22.09 -10.77
N ALA A 57 -11.74 23.11 -11.15
CA ALA A 57 -11.94 23.81 -12.40
C ALA A 57 -11.98 22.79 -13.55
N ASN A 58 -12.97 22.91 -14.43
CA ASN A 58 -13.15 22.09 -15.62
C ASN A 58 -11.88 22.14 -16.49
N LEU A 59 -11.05 21.11 -16.36
CA LEU A 59 -9.99 20.79 -17.31
C LEU A 59 -10.48 19.62 -18.16
N THR A 60 -11.36 19.93 -19.11
CA THR A 60 -11.63 19.07 -20.27
C THR A 60 -10.54 19.31 -21.30
N GLU A 61 -9.38 18.72 -21.14
CA GLU A 61 -8.47 18.46 -22.25
C GLU A 61 -8.26 16.95 -22.37
N SER A 62 -8.61 16.46 -23.55
CA SER A 62 -8.49 15.10 -24.03
C SER A 62 -7.00 14.70 -24.04
N PHE A 63 -6.55 13.97 -23.02
CA PHE A 63 -5.28 13.24 -23.10
C PHE A 63 -5.56 11.83 -23.62
N ALA A 64 -5.19 11.62 -24.88
CA ALA A 64 -5.07 10.29 -25.45
C ALA A 64 -4.08 9.49 -24.60
N ALA A 65 -4.53 8.32 -24.08
CA ALA A 65 -3.70 7.36 -23.37
C ALA A 65 -2.73 6.68 -24.37
N GLY A 66 -1.71 7.43 -24.81
CA GLY A 66 -0.59 6.88 -25.53
C GLY A 66 0.45 6.36 -24.54
N ARG A 67 1.00 5.18 -24.78
CA ARG A 67 2.28 4.79 -24.16
C ARG A 67 3.29 5.91 -24.44
N TYR A 68 3.82 6.53 -23.39
CA TYR A 68 4.94 7.44 -23.51
C TYR A 68 6.11 6.63 -24.11
N VAL A 69 6.57 7.03 -25.29
CA VAL A 69 7.77 6.47 -25.92
C VAL A 69 8.92 7.42 -25.58
N PRO A 70 9.98 6.95 -24.88
CA PRO A 70 11.12 7.78 -24.55
C PRO A 70 11.73 8.40 -25.80
N SER A 71 11.91 9.70 -25.80
CA SER A 71 12.46 10.45 -26.96
C SER A 71 13.92 10.86 -26.79
N SER A 72 14.53 10.57 -25.63
CA SER A 72 15.92 10.96 -25.31
C SER A 72 16.60 9.95 -24.37
N ILE A 73 17.94 10.00 -24.29
CA ILE A 73 18.74 9.25 -23.32
C ILE A 73 18.29 9.54 -21.87
N ALA A 74 17.84 10.77 -21.59
CA ALA A 74 17.29 11.14 -20.29
C ALA A 74 16.00 10.37 -19.98
N ASP A 75 15.12 10.22 -20.97
CA ASP A 75 13.86 9.49 -20.82
C ASP A 75 14.09 7.98 -20.63
N GLU A 76 15.04 7.39 -21.37
CA GLU A 76 15.43 5.98 -21.18
C GLU A 76 15.96 5.72 -19.77
N LEU A 77 16.71 6.67 -19.22
CA LEU A 77 17.31 6.58 -17.89
C LEU A 77 16.27 6.65 -16.76
N VAL A 78 15.25 7.48 -16.96
CA VAL A 78 14.14 7.64 -15.98
C VAL A 78 13.23 6.42 -15.97
N SER A 79 12.99 5.86 -17.16
CA SER A 79 12.20 4.64 -17.35
C SER A 79 12.95 3.37 -16.91
N ALA A 80 14.27 3.47 -16.69
CA ALA A 80 15.07 2.35 -16.20
C ALA A 80 14.59 1.91 -14.81
N GLY A 81 14.55 0.61 -14.60
CA GLY A 81 14.27 0.00 -13.30
C GLY A 81 15.45 0.14 -12.33
N ALA A 82 15.21 -0.17 -11.07
CA ALA A 82 16.24 -0.10 -10.03
C ALA A 82 17.44 -1.00 -10.34
N VAL A 83 17.20 -2.22 -10.80
CA VAL A 83 18.25 -3.17 -11.19
C VAL A 83 19.11 -2.62 -12.33
N GLN A 84 18.48 -2.02 -13.35
CA GLN A 84 19.19 -1.44 -14.50
C GLN A 84 20.03 -0.22 -14.08
N ILE A 85 19.48 0.68 -13.27
CA ILE A 85 20.21 1.85 -12.74
C ILE A 85 21.41 1.38 -11.92
N ALA A 86 21.22 0.48 -10.97
CA ALA A 86 22.30 -0.04 -10.13
C ALA A 86 23.42 -0.69 -10.95
N HIS A 87 23.06 -1.49 -11.96
CA HIS A 87 24.02 -2.11 -12.87
C HIS A 87 24.85 -1.05 -13.63
N GLN A 88 24.19 0.00 -14.18
CA GLN A 88 24.88 1.06 -14.91
C GLN A 88 25.83 1.89 -14.02
N VAL A 89 25.44 2.12 -12.76
CA VAL A 89 26.31 2.80 -11.79
C VAL A 89 27.48 1.92 -11.36
N ARG A 90 27.26 0.65 -11.07
CA ARG A 90 28.29 -0.31 -10.67
C ARG A 90 29.35 -0.51 -11.77
N ASN A 91 28.95 -0.55 -13.04
CA ASN A 91 29.88 -0.66 -14.16
C ASN A 91 30.45 0.69 -14.63
N ARG A 92 30.11 1.80 -13.93
CA ARG A 92 30.58 3.17 -14.19
C ARG A 92 30.12 3.77 -15.54
N SER A 93 29.11 3.22 -16.19
CA SER A 93 28.53 3.81 -17.39
C SER A 93 27.61 5.00 -17.07
N LEU A 94 27.19 5.14 -15.79
CA LEU A 94 26.31 6.19 -15.31
C LEU A 94 26.78 6.75 -13.97
N SER A 95 26.83 8.09 -13.88
CA SER A 95 27.21 8.78 -12.64
C SER A 95 26.01 8.90 -11.69
N PRO A 96 26.15 8.59 -10.38
CA PRO A 96 25.10 8.82 -9.38
C PRO A 96 24.74 10.32 -9.26
N VAL A 97 25.69 11.22 -9.52
CA VAL A 97 25.44 12.68 -9.53
C VAL A 97 24.46 13.04 -10.64
N ARG A 98 24.66 12.47 -11.85
CA ARG A 98 23.76 12.71 -12.99
C ARG A 98 22.36 12.15 -12.74
N ILE A 99 22.25 11.00 -12.06
CA ILE A 99 20.96 10.44 -11.65
C ILE A 99 20.26 11.40 -10.68
N ALA A 100 20.97 11.86 -9.64
CA ALA A 100 20.41 12.81 -8.66
C ALA A 100 19.87 14.08 -9.32
N GLU A 101 20.65 14.71 -10.21
CA GLU A 101 20.23 15.90 -10.97
C GLU A 101 18.94 15.63 -11.78
N LEU A 102 18.91 14.52 -12.50
CA LEU A 102 17.80 14.15 -13.36
C LEU A 102 16.50 13.93 -12.56
N PHE A 103 16.57 13.12 -11.49
CA PHE A 103 15.39 12.82 -10.69
C PHE A 103 14.91 14.02 -9.87
N LEU A 104 15.81 14.85 -9.33
CA LEU A 104 15.44 16.12 -8.67
C LEU A 104 14.75 17.08 -9.64
N GLY A 105 15.27 17.22 -10.86
CA GLY A 105 14.65 18.04 -11.91
C GLY A 105 13.25 17.54 -12.29
N ARG A 106 13.06 16.22 -12.38
CA ARG A 106 11.73 15.63 -12.66
C ARG A 106 10.76 15.82 -11.50
N ILE A 107 11.20 15.64 -10.25
CA ILE A 107 10.36 15.87 -9.07
C ILE A 107 9.85 17.32 -9.08
N GLU A 108 10.70 18.29 -9.36
CA GLU A 108 10.29 19.70 -9.44
C GLU A 108 9.32 19.94 -10.60
N ALA A 109 9.57 19.38 -11.78
CA ALA A 109 8.68 19.51 -12.95
C ALA A 109 7.28 18.90 -12.72
N HIS A 110 7.19 17.88 -11.85
CA HIS A 110 5.96 17.17 -11.55
C HIS A 110 5.44 17.43 -10.13
N ARG A 111 5.80 18.56 -9.51
CA ARG A 111 5.36 18.95 -8.17
C ARG A 111 3.84 18.99 -8.00
N HIS A 112 3.09 19.18 -9.09
CA HIS A 112 1.63 19.17 -9.10
C HIS A 112 1.03 17.81 -8.70
N LEU A 113 1.77 16.71 -8.83
CA LEU A 113 1.33 15.38 -8.38
C LEU A 113 1.28 15.27 -6.85
N ASN A 114 1.95 16.18 -6.16
CA ASN A 114 2.03 16.22 -4.69
C ASN A 114 2.46 14.88 -4.06
N ALA A 115 3.37 14.19 -4.76
CA ALA A 115 3.85 12.87 -4.37
C ALA A 115 4.84 12.91 -3.17
N PHE A 116 5.49 14.05 -2.94
CA PHE A 116 6.47 14.25 -1.86
C PHE A 116 5.97 15.30 -0.85
N ILE A 117 6.27 15.08 0.43
CA ILE A 117 6.14 16.10 1.49
C ILE A 117 7.42 16.94 1.57
N THR A 118 8.58 16.26 1.58
CA THR A 118 9.87 16.95 1.68
C THR A 118 10.86 16.39 0.67
N VAL A 119 11.52 17.31 -0.05
CA VAL A 119 12.67 17.03 -0.90
C VAL A 119 13.81 17.93 -0.45
N ASN A 120 14.97 17.35 -0.14
CA ASN A 120 16.18 18.07 0.24
C ASN A 120 17.25 17.87 -0.84
N ALA A 121 17.20 18.72 -1.87
CA ALA A 121 18.09 18.61 -3.03
C ALA A 121 19.58 18.66 -2.66
N SER A 122 19.96 19.50 -1.69
CA SER A 122 21.36 19.60 -1.24
C SER A 122 21.86 18.30 -0.65
N LEU A 123 21.06 17.65 0.22
CA LEU A 123 21.42 16.37 0.84
C LEU A 123 21.49 15.23 -0.19
N VAL A 124 20.56 15.21 -1.15
CA VAL A 124 20.57 14.21 -2.24
C VAL A 124 21.83 14.35 -3.09
N MET A 125 22.22 15.58 -3.43
CA MET A 125 23.45 15.83 -4.19
C MET A 125 24.69 15.48 -3.39
N GLU A 126 24.73 15.77 -2.09
CA GLU A 126 25.84 15.37 -1.20
C GLU A 126 25.99 13.83 -1.16
N ASP A 127 24.91 13.10 -0.92
CA ASP A 127 24.89 11.63 -0.94
C ASP A 127 25.38 11.08 -2.30
N ALA A 128 24.96 11.70 -3.41
CA ALA A 128 25.39 11.31 -4.75
C ALA A 128 26.89 11.54 -4.98
N HIS A 129 27.43 12.66 -4.53
CA HIS A 129 28.88 12.94 -4.58
C HIS A 129 29.69 11.98 -3.72
N VAL A 130 29.23 11.65 -2.52
CA VAL A 130 29.86 10.65 -1.64
C VAL A 130 29.91 9.30 -2.34
N LEU A 131 28.82 8.87 -2.98
CA LEU A 131 28.78 7.62 -3.72
C LEU A 131 29.71 7.62 -4.94
N ASP A 132 29.77 8.71 -5.70
CA ASP A 132 30.67 8.88 -6.84
C ASP A 132 32.14 8.79 -6.40
N HIS A 133 32.48 9.39 -5.26
CA HIS A 133 33.82 9.28 -4.65
C HIS A 133 34.18 7.84 -4.27
N ARG A 134 33.26 7.08 -3.67
CA ARG A 134 33.47 5.66 -3.34
C ARG A 134 33.74 4.84 -4.61
N LEU A 135 32.93 5.04 -5.65
CA LEU A 135 33.12 4.40 -6.97
C LEU A 135 34.50 4.68 -7.57
N ARG A 136 34.96 5.94 -7.52
CA ARG A 136 36.30 6.32 -8.04
C ARG A 136 37.45 5.65 -7.30
N ARG A 137 37.29 5.35 -6.00
CA ARG A 137 38.25 4.61 -5.21
C ARG A 137 38.17 3.09 -5.42
N GLY A 138 37.23 2.60 -6.22
CA GLY A 138 37.05 1.18 -6.48
C GLY A 138 36.32 0.43 -5.36
N GLU A 139 35.67 1.16 -4.44
CA GLU A 139 34.83 0.56 -3.40
C GLU A 139 33.55 0.01 -4.01
N ASP A 140 33.01 -1.10 -3.45
CA ASP A 140 31.70 -1.60 -3.83
C ASP A 140 30.60 -0.61 -3.39
N PRO A 141 29.84 -0.05 -4.31
CA PRO A 141 28.79 0.90 -3.99
C PRO A 141 27.54 0.25 -3.40
N GLY A 142 27.41 -1.07 -3.50
CA GLY A 142 26.25 -1.86 -3.06
C GLY A 142 25.21 -2.14 -4.17
N PRO A 143 24.26 -3.04 -3.86
CA PRO A 143 23.30 -3.56 -4.85
C PRO A 143 22.26 -2.52 -5.35
N LEU A 144 22.06 -1.43 -4.65
CA LEU A 144 21.19 -0.31 -5.05
C LEU A 144 21.96 0.96 -5.41
N ALA A 145 23.20 0.81 -5.90
CA ALA A 145 24.07 1.94 -6.25
C ALA A 145 23.37 2.98 -7.13
N GLY A 146 23.21 4.20 -6.62
CA GLY A 146 22.62 5.33 -7.32
C GLY A 146 21.10 5.24 -7.55
N VAL A 147 20.43 4.20 -7.06
CA VAL A 147 18.97 4.02 -7.23
C VAL A 147 18.20 5.10 -6.46
N PRO A 148 17.36 5.92 -7.12
CA PRO A 148 16.53 6.92 -6.46
C PRO A 148 15.35 6.28 -5.73
N VAL A 149 15.23 6.57 -4.42
CA VAL A 149 14.23 5.98 -3.52
C VAL A 149 13.42 7.07 -2.85
N GLY A 150 12.08 6.98 -2.96
CA GLY A 150 11.13 7.78 -2.19
C GLY A 150 10.67 7.00 -0.95
N VAL A 151 10.79 7.60 0.24
CA VAL A 151 10.45 6.96 1.52
C VAL A 151 9.18 7.57 2.10
N LYS A 152 8.17 6.76 2.40
CA LYS A 152 6.91 7.25 3.01
C LYS A 152 7.19 8.01 4.29
N ASP A 153 6.60 9.20 4.46
CA ASP A 153 6.85 10.14 5.55
C ASP A 153 6.22 9.69 6.89
N LEU A 154 6.45 8.46 7.25
CA LEU A 154 6.26 7.91 8.59
C LEU A 154 7.48 7.09 9.04
N MET A 155 8.55 7.13 8.26
CA MET A 155 9.83 6.49 8.57
C MET A 155 10.87 7.58 8.83
N SER A 156 11.64 7.43 9.89
CA SER A 156 12.75 8.34 10.18
C SER A 156 13.76 8.29 9.03
N VAL A 157 14.04 9.44 8.46
CA VAL A 157 15.05 9.64 7.42
C VAL A 157 16.00 10.74 7.89
N ARG A 158 17.25 10.42 8.12
CA ARG A 158 18.28 11.39 8.56
C ARG A 158 18.33 12.60 7.63
N GLY A 159 18.22 13.81 8.21
CA GLY A 159 18.22 15.07 7.47
C GLY A 159 16.86 15.51 6.93
N TYR A 160 15.78 14.75 7.20
CA TYR A 160 14.42 15.09 6.82
C TYR A 160 13.52 15.22 8.06
N PRO A 161 12.50 16.09 8.04
CA PRO A 161 11.48 16.09 9.07
C PRO A 161 10.59 14.84 8.96
N LEU A 162 10.11 14.33 10.11
CA LEU A 162 9.11 13.28 10.17
C LEU A 162 7.77 13.92 10.57
N THR A 163 6.76 13.82 9.71
CA THR A 163 5.43 14.40 9.97
C THR A 163 4.33 13.37 10.12
N ALA A 164 4.52 12.14 9.63
CA ALA A 164 3.48 11.12 9.47
C ALA A 164 2.23 11.66 8.71
N GLY A 165 2.41 12.69 7.86
CA GLY A 165 1.35 13.35 7.12
C GLY A 165 0.40 14.20 7.97
N THR A 166 0.75 14.57 9.19
CA THR A 166 -0.09 15.33 10.12
C THR A 166 0.60 16.62 10.61
N LYS A 167 -0.19 17.60 11.04
CA LYS A 167 0.26 18.78 11.79
C LYS A 167 0.12 18.61 13.30
N ALA A 168 -0.39 17.48 13.76
CA ALA A 168 -0.50 17.16 15.17
C ALA A 168 0.85 16.74 15.79
N ILE A 169 1.85 16.38 14.97
CA ILE A 169 3.23 16.07 15.37
C ILE A 169 4.12 17.28 15.07
N GLU A 170 5.04 17.59 16.00
CA GLU A 170 6.12 18.53 15.72
C GLU A 170 7.08 17.94 14.70
N ALA A 171 7.18 18.58 13.53
CA ALA A 171 8.03 18.13 12.41
C ALA A 171 9.51 18.36 12.73
N LYS A 172 10.14 17.45 13.48
CA LYS A 172 11.56 17.50 13.82
C LYS A 172 12.39 16.81 12.75
N VAL A 173 13.49 17.47 12.34
CA VAL A 173 14.51 16.86 11.48
C VAL A 173 15.11 15.67 12.22
N GLN A 174 15.13 14.52 11.56
CA GLN A 174 15.60 13.28 12.15
C GLN A 174 17.13 13.21 12.12
N GLU A 175 17.75 12.80 13.22
CA GLU A 175 19.18 12.62 13.35
C GLU A 175 19.65 11.24 12.87
N ARG A 176 18.73 10.26 12.81
CA ARG A 176 18.99 8.86 12.45
C ARG A 176 17.98 8.36 11.46
N ASP A 177 18.41 7.43 10.63
CA ASP A 177 17.54 6.67 9.75
C ASP A 177 16.78 5.60 10.53
N ALA A 178 15.55 5.28 10.10
CA ALA A 178 14.89 4.02 10.44
C ALA A 178 15.73 2.85 9.92
N ALA A 179 15.66 1.69 10.57
CA ALA A 179 16.49 0.54 10.22
C ALA A 179 16.41 0.16 8.73
N VAL A 180 15.22 0.20 8.14
CA VAL A 180 15.01 -0.05 6.70
C VAL A 180 15.69 1.00 5.83
N VAL A 181 15.66 2.27 6.21
CA VAL A 181 16.28 3.38 5.46
C VAL A 181 17.79 3.29 5.54
N ALA A 182 18.34 2.98 6.72
CA ALA A 182 19.76 2.76 6.91
C ALA A 182 20.32 1.64 6.01
N ARG A 183 19.57 0.53 5.85
CA ARG A 183 19.92 -0.56 4.93
C ARG A 183 19.91 -0.10 3.46
N LEU A 184 18.91 0.67 3.04
CA LEU A 184 18.84 1.22 1.68
C LEU A 184 20.03 2.14 1.38
N ARG A 185 20.38 3.06 2.30
CA ARG A 185 21.58 3.92 2.14
C ARG A 185 22.87 3.12 2.10
N ALA A 186 23.03 2.14 2.99
CA ALA A 186 24.19 1.27 3.01
C ALA A 186 24.37 0.49 1.70
N ALA A 187 23.26 0.14 1.05
CA ALA A 187 23.24 -0.49 -0.27
C ALA A 187 23.47 0.49 -1.44
N GLY A 188 23.74 1.77 -1.17
CA GLY A 188 24.06 2.77 -2.19
C GLY A 188 22.86 3.50 -2.77
N ALA A 189 21.65 3.36 -2.21
CA ALA A 189 20.48 4.07 -2.67
C ALA A 189 20.55 5.58 -2.36
N LEU A 190 20.00 6.41 -3.27
CA LEU A 190 19.82 7.84 -3.09
C LEU A 190 18.39 8.11 -2.58
N ILE A 191 18.24 8.59 -1.34
CA ILE A 191 16.93 8.95 -0.80
C ILE A 191 16.54 10.32 -1.32
N VAL A 192 15.69 10.37 -2.35
CA VAL A 192 15.32 11.60 -3.06
C VAL A 192 14.27 12.46 -2.33
N GLY A 193 13.60 11.90 -1.33
CA GLY A 193 12.64 12.65 -0.52
C GLY A 193 11.72 11.76 0.31
N THR A 194 10.96 12.40 1.21
CA THR A 194 9.88 11.75 1.94
C THR A 194 8.56 11.92 1.21
N THR A 195 7.85 10.80 0.95
CA THR A 195 6.65 10.78 0.11
C THR A 195 5.38 11.04 0.92
N ASN A 196 4.43 11.71 0.29
CA ASN A 196 3.13 12.03 0.86
C ASN A 196 2.29 10.78 1.10
N LEU A 197 1.36 10.86 2.03
CA LEU A 197 0.56 9.73 2.50
C LEU A 197 -0.82 10.20 2.97
N HIS A 198 -1.75 9.27 3.15
CA HIS A 198 -2.91 9.53 3.96
C HIS A 198 -2.47 9.75 5.41
N GLU A 199 -2.99 10.78 6.08
CA GLU A 199 -2.59 11.18 7.44
C GLU A 199 -2.51 9.97 8.38
N LEU A 200 -1.42 9.85 9.16
CA LEU A 200 -1.12 8.76 10.10
C LEU A 200 -1.22 7.36 9.47
N ALA A 201 -1.10 7.23 8.15
CA ALA A 201 -1.36 6.00 7.39
C ALA A 201 -2.78 5.44 7.57
N PHE A 202 -3.73 6.17 8.16
CA PHE A 202 -5.06 5.69 8.53
C PHE A 202 -6.14 6.03 7.50
N GLY A 203 -5.92 5.69 6.24
CA GLY A 203 -6.88 5.86 5.16
C GLY A 203 -6.40 5.25 3.84
N ILE A 204 -7.23 5.37 2.77
CA ILE A 204 -7.09 4.56 1.56
C ILE A 204 -6.92 5.36 0.26
N ASN A 205 -6.98 6.68 0.30
CA ASN A 205 -7.04 7.51 -0.91
C ASN A 205 -5.95 8.59 -1.00
N SER A 206 -5.11 8.72 0.06
CA SER A 206 -4.06 9.74 0.18
C SER A 206 -4.57 11.18 -0.02
N ALA A 207 -5.82 11.42 0.40
CA ALA A 207 -6.39 12.75 0.52
C ALA A 207 -5.91 13.37 1.84
N ASN A 208 -4.74 14.02 1.81
CA ASN A 208 -4.13 14.60 2.99
C ASN A 208 -4.59 16.06 3.19
N PRO A 209 -5.23 16.41 4.34
CA PRO A 209 -5.73 17.74 4.57
C PRO A 209 -4.64 18.77 4.90
N HIS A 210 -3.45 18.33 5.29
CA HIS A 210 -2.36 19.17 5.77
C HIS A 210 -1.31 19.47 4.73
N PHE A 211 -1.01 18.48 3.87
CA PHE A 211 0.04 18.54 2.84
C PHE A 211 -0.53 18.47 1.42
N GLY A 212 -1.87 18.49 1.28
CA GLY A 212 -2.54 18.40 -0.01
C GLY A 212 -2.69 16.95 -0.51
N HIS A 213 -3.61 16.77 -1.45
CA HIS A 213 -4.00 15.46 -1.97
C HIS A 213 -2.99 14.97 -3.00
N VAL A 214 -2.57 13.72 -2.90
CA VAL A 214 -1.74 13.08 -3.93
C VAL A 214 -2.57 12.84 -5.18
N GLN A 215 -2.03 13.18 -6.35
CA GLN A 215 -2.67 12.95 -7.64
C GLN A 215 -2.24 11.61 -8.24
N ASN A 216 -3.17 10.92 -8.91
CA ASN A 216 -2.81 9.75 -9.71
C ASN A 216 -2.15 10.23 -11.02
N PRO A 217 -0.89 9.85 -11.31
CA PRO A 217 -0.14 10.41 -12.44
C PRO A 217 -0.69 9.99 -13.81
N HIS A 218 -1.31 8.83 -13.90
CA HIS A 218 -1.79 8.28 -15.18
C HIS A 218 -3.29 8.45 -15.38
N TYR A 219 -4.04 8.68 -14.30
CA TYR A 219 -5.50 8.75 -14.30
C TYR A 219 -5.98 9.96 -13.52
N PRO A 220 -5.89 11.18 -14.10
CA PRO A 220 -6.34 12.41 -13.44
C PRO A 220 -7.79 12.32 -12.99
N GLY A 221 -8.06 12.78 -11.78
CA GLY A 221 -9.40 12.70 -11.17
C GLY A 221 -9.74 11.35 -10.51
N TYR A 222 -8.84 10.36 -10.57
CA TYR A 222 -8.95 9.11 -9.82
C TYR A 222 -7.97 9.10 -8.64
N ILE A 223 -8.29 8.33 -7.59
CA ILE A 223 -7.39 8.23 -6.44
C ILE A 223 -6.09 7.50 -6.82
N PRO A 224 -4.94 7.87 -6.25
CA PRO A 224 -3.70 7.11 -6.37
C PRO A 224 -3.69 5.89 -5.44
N GLY A 225 -4.77 5.71 -4.66
CA GLY A 225 -4.80 4.77 -3.56
C GLY A 225 -4.09 5.28 -2.30
N GLY A 226 -4.03 4.46 -1.27
CA GLY A 226 -3.44 4.84 0.01
C GLY A 226 -3.31 3.65 0.98
N SER A 227 -2.63 3.90 2.09
CA SER A 227 -2.09 5.19 2.54
C SER A 227 -0.74 5.57 1.92
N SER A 228 -0.03 4.69 1.17
CA SER A 228 1.25 4.98 0.53
C SER A 228 1.08 5.54 -0.90
N GLY A 229 0.09 6.44 -1.10
CA GLY A 229 -0.22 6.98 -2.43
C GLY A 229 0.90 7.83 -3.02
N GLY A 230 1.61 8.60 -2.19
CA GLY A 230 2.77 9.38 -2.64
C GLY A 230 3.90 8.49 -3.15
N SER A 231 4.21 7.38 -2.45
CA SER A 231 5.22 6.41 -2.92
C SER A 231 4.79 5.77 -4.25
N ALA A 232 3.50 5.40 -4.39
CA ALA A 232 3.00 4.81 -5.62
C ALA A 232 2.98 5.83 -6.78
N ALA A 233 2.53 7.06 -6.53
CA ALA A 233 2.52 8.12 -7.52
C ALA A 233 3.94 8.50 -7.97
N ALA A 234 4.90 8.57 -7.03
CA ALA A 234 6.30 8.86 -7.36
C ALA A 234 6.90 7.78 -8.28
N VAL A 235 6.66 6.51 -8.00
CA VAL A 235 7.17 5.40 -8.84
C VAL A 235 6.46 5.34 -10.18
N ALA A 236 5.14 5.49 -10.21
CA ALA A 236 4.35 5.47 -11.44
C ALA A 236 4.69 6.63 -12.38
N ALA A 237 5.01 7.82 -11.81
CA ALA A 237 5.44 8.99 -12.58
C ALA A 237 6.95 9.01 -12.86
N GLU A 238 7.68 7.95 -12.52
CA GLU A 238 9.14 7.87 -12.70
C GLU A 238 9.92 8.98 -11.97
N LEU A 239 9.46 9.38 -10.78
CA LEU A 239 10.12 10.32 -9.89
C LEU A 239 11.00 9.60 -8.84
N ALA A 240 10.87 8.29 -8.76
CA ALA A 240 11.69 7.37 -8.01
C ALA A 240 11.64 5.99 -8.69
N ALA A 241 12.71 5.21 -8.59
CA ALA A 241 12.71 3.82 -9.07
C ALA A 241 12.08 2.87 -8.04
N ILE A 242 12.23 3.18 -6.75
CA ILE A 242 11.63 2.45 -5.63
C ILE A 242 10.88 3.43 -4.74
N GLY A 243 9.64 3.07 -4.36
CA GLY A 243 8.90 3.68 -3.27
C GLY A 243 8.90 2.74 -2.05
N VAL A 244 9.23 3.26 -0.88
CA VAL A 244 9.07 2.50 0.38
C VAL A 244 7.72 2.86 0.97
N GLY A 245 6.88 1.84 1.19
CA GLY A 245 5.55 2.00 1.76
C GLY A 245 5.36 1.25 3.07
N SER A 246 4.28 1.55 3.79
CA SER A 246 3.76 0.75 4.89
C SER A 246 2.41 0.13 4.53
N CYS A 247 2.07 -0.99 5.16
CA CYS A 247 0.86 -1.72 4.84
C CYS A 247 0.20 -2.31 6.10
N THR A 248 -0.91 -1.74 6.52
CA THR A 248 -1.69 -2.17 7.68
C THR A 248 -2.94 -2.95 7.28
N GLY A 249 -3.58 -2.55 6.15
CA GLY A 249 -4.75 -3.23 5.61
C GLY A 249 -4.73 -3.39 4.08
N GLY A 250 -3.67 -2.88 3.39
CA GLY A 250 -3.57 -2.89 1.93
C GLY A 250 -2.69 -1.79 1.36
N SER A 251 -2.14 -0.93 2.21
CA SER A 251 -1.56 0.37 1.84
C SER A 251 -0.25 0.35 1.02
N ILE A 252 0.21 -0.80 0.57
CA ILE A 252 1.23 -0.99 -0.47
C ILE A 252 0.58 -1.50 -1.75
N ARG A 253 -0.23 -2.57 -1.62
CA ARG A 253 -0.81 -3.31 -2.74
C ARG A 253 -1.95 -2.56 -3.42
N GLN A 254 -2.78 -1.87 -2.64
CA GLN A 254 -3.90 -1.10 -3.13
C GLN A 254 -3.44 0.17 -3.90
N PRO A 255 -2.51 1.02 -3.40
CA PRO A 255 -2.02 2.12 -4.21
C PRO A 255 -1.22 1.66 -5.44
N ALA A 256 -0.48 0.54 -5.35
CA ALA A 256 0.12 -0.06 -6.53
C ALA A 256 -0.93 -0.47 -7.58
N ALA A 257 -2.08 -1.02 -7.14
CA ALA A 257 -3.18 -1.37 -8.03
C ALA A 257 -3.84 -0.13 -8.65
N CYS A 258 -4.05 0.94 -7.88
CA CYS A 258 -4.62 2.20 -8.40
C CYS A 258 -3.70 2.90 -9.41
N CYS A 259 -2.39 2.75 -9.28
CA CYS A 259 -1.40 3.35 -10.17
C CYS A 259 -0.92 2.40 -11.29
N GLY A 260 -1.35 1.13 -11.30
CA GLY A 260 -1.00 0.15 -12.33
C GLY A 260 0.46 -0.31 -12.28
N ILE A 261 1.01 -0.46 -11.09
CA ILE A 261 2.41 -0.87 -10.82
C ILE A 261 2.48 -2.04 -9.84
N VAL A 262 3.69 -2.43 -9.45
CA VAL A 262 3.96 -3.54 -8.53
C VAL A 262 4.05 -3.03 -7.09
N GLY A 263 3.41 -3.75 -6.16
CA GLY A 263 3.54 -3.48 -4.71
C GLY A 263 3.70 -4.77 -3.94
N PHE A 264 4.82 -4.95 -3.27
CA PHE A 264 5.11 -6.15 -2.49
C PHE A 264 5.01 -5.90 -0.99
N LYS A 265 4.11 -6.63 -0.33
CA LYS A 265 4.00 -6.72 1.12
C LYS A 265 4.63 -8.03 1.58
N PRO A 266 5.80 -8.00 2.20
CA PRO A 266 6.47 -9.20 2.70
C PRO A 266 5.70 -9.91 3.81
N THR A 267 6.21 -11.06 4.24
CA THR A 267 5.81 -11.72 5.48
C THR A 267 5.94 -10.74 6.66
N TYR A 268 5.02 -10.85 7.63
CA TYR A 268 5.06 -10.02 8.83
C TYR A 268 6.42 -10.13 9.53
N ASP A 269 6.99 -8.99 9.92
CA ASP A 269 8.32 -8.82 10.52
C ASP A 269 9.53 -9.22 9.64
N ALA A 270 9.35 -9.55 8.37
CA ALA A 270 10.49 -9.80 7.45
C ALA A 270 11.33 -8.54 7.20
N VAL A 271 10.72 -7.35 7.28
CA VAL A 271 11.40 -6.05 7.21
C VAL A 271 11.27 -5.36 8.57
N PRO A 272 12.37 -4.84 9.17
CA PRO A 272 12.33 -4.20 10.48
C PRO A 272 11.49 -2.92 10.48
N ARG A 273 10.77 -2.69 11.59
CA ARG A 273 9.92 -1.51 11.80
C ARG A 273 10.51 -0.50 12.79
N GLU A 274 11.76 -0.68 13.21
CA GLU A 274 12.46 0.28 14.07
C GLU A 274 12.59 1.63 13.36
N GLY A 275 12.21 2.72 14.06
CA GLY A 275 12.19 4.06 13.50
C GLY A 275 11.01 4.37 12.58
N VAL A 276 9.98 3.53 12.58
CA VAL A 276 8.73 3.72 11.82
C VAL A 276 7.61 4.14 12.77
N PHE A 277 6.90 5.22 12.43
CA PHE A 277 5.73 5.67 13.18
C PHE A 277 4.61 4.64 13.06
N PRO A 278 4.06 4.10 14.18
CA PRO A 278 3.13 2.99 14.14
C PRO A 278 1.70 3.45 13.85
N LEU A 279 0.95 2.63 13.10
CA LEU A 279 -0.50 2.71 13.06
C LEU A 279 -1.13 1.56 13.89
N ALA A 280 -0.81 0.32 13.54
CA ALA A 280 -1.30 -0.85 14.27
C ALA A 280 -0.19 -1.91 14.33
N TRP A 281 0.41 -2.06 15.50
CA TRP A 281 1.65 -2.80 15.69
C TRP A 281 1.59 -4.26 15.24
N SER A 282 0.42 -4.91 15.32
CA SER A 282 0.25 -6.31 14.90
C SER A 282 -0.11 -6.47 13.41
N LEU A 283 -0.36 -5.35 12.71
CA LEU A 283 -0.78 -5.32 11.31
C LEU A 283 0.23 -4.65 10.38
N ASP A 284 1.10 -3.77 10.92
CA ASP A 284 2.00 -2.95 10.14
C ASP A 284 3.12 -3.79 9.49
N HIS A 285 3.29 -3.59 8.19
CA HIS A 285 4.36 -4.15 7.37
C HIS A 285 5.05 -3.02 6.63
N ILE A 286 6.32 -3.21 6.27
CA ILE A 286 7.07 -2.33 5.38
C ILE A 286 7.40 -3.13 4.12
N GLY A 287 7.34 -2.47 2.97
CA GLY A 287 7.67 -3.14 1.71
C GLY A 287 7.82 -2.18 0.54
N PRO A 288 8.39 -2.66 -0.58
CA PRO A 288 8.66 -1.87 -1.76
C PRO A 288 7.43 -1.72 -2.68
N ILE A 289 7.40 -0.60 -3.38
CA ILE A 289 6.55 -0.29 -4.52
C ILE A 289 7.47 0.01 -5.70
N THR A 290 7.28 -0.66 -6.83
CA THR A 290 8.20 -0.60 -7.97
C THR A 290 7.43 -0.73 -9.30
N ARG A 291 8.11 -0.61 -10.43
CA ARG A 291 7.50 -0.84 -11.75
C ARG A 291 7.62 -2.28 -12.22
N SER A 292 8.55 -3.06 -11.68
CA SER A 292 8.76 -4.47 -12.02
C SER A 292 8.87 -5.36 -10.80
N VAL A 293 8.64 -6.67 -10.98
CA VAL A 293 8.83 -7.67 -9.92
C VAL A 293 10.31 -7.82 -9.57
N GLU A 294 11.20 -7.65 -10.53
CA GLU A 294 12.65 -7.73 -10.32
C GLU A 294 13.14 -6.61 -9.41
N ASP A 295 12.68 -5.38 -9.64
CA ASP A 295 12.98 -4.25 -8.74
C ASP A 295 12.39 -4.45 -7.34
N ALA A 296 11.20 -5.06 -7.22
CA ALA A 296 10.61 -5.38 -5.93
C ALA A 296 11.44 -6.42 -5.16
N ALA A 297 12.03 -7.38 -5.86
CA ALA A 297 12.84 -8.42 -5.25
C ALA A 297 14.16 -7.85 -4.68
N ILE A 298 14.92 -7.09 -5.47
CA ILE A 298 16.18 -6.51 -5.01
C ILE A 298 15.94 -5.48 -3.88
N ALA A 299 14.86 -4.69 -3.98
CA ALA A 299 14.47 -3.77 -2.92
C ALA A 299 14.16 -4.51 -1.62
N PHE A 300 13.39 -5.59 -1.69
CA PHE A 300 13.06 -6.42 -0.52
C PHE A 300 14.30 -7.09 0.07
N GLU A 301 15.19 -7.64 -0.74
CA GLU A 301 16.45 -8.24 -0.27
C GLU A 301 17.23 -7.27 0.59
N VAL A 302 17.41 -6.04 0.11
CA VAL A 302 18.11 -4.99 0.86
C VAL A 302 17.35 -4.59 2.13
N MET A 303 16.04 -4.35 2.01
CA MET A 303 15.20 -3.94 3.15
C MET A 303 15.17 -5.00 4.26
N ALA A 304 15.16 -6.27 3.89
CA ALA A 304 15.18 -7.40 4.82
C ALA A 304 16.59 -7.78 5.30
N GLY A 305 17.65 -7.27 4.66
CA GLY A 305 19.04 -7.62 4.96
C GLY A 305 19.42 -9.02 4.49
N LEU A 306 18.85 -9.43 3.35
CA LEU A 306 19.10 -10.71 2.71
C LEU A 306 20.22 -10.60 1.66
N PRO A 307 20.86 -11.72 1.29
CA PRO A 307 21.84 -11.73 0.20
C PRO A 307 21.24 -11.29 -1.14
N GLU A 308 22.03 -10.61 -1.96
CA GLU A 308 21.66 -10.25 -3.35
C GLU A 308 21.31 -11.51 -4.15
N HIS A 309 20.26 -11.43 -4.99
CA HIS A 309 19.73 -12.53 -5.82
C HIS A 309 19.19 -13.76 -5.05
N SER A 310 18.95 -13.63 -3.75
CA SER A 310 18.38 -14.73 -2.94
C SER A 310 16.90 -14.99 -3.25
N MET A 311 16.17 -13.95 -3.69
CA MET A 311 14.73 -14.03 -3.96
C MET A 311 14.41 -14.43 -5.40
N LEU A 312 15.21 -14.01 -6.38
CA LEU A 312 15.05 -14.33 -7.79
C LEU A 312 16.33 -14.97 -8.36
N PRO A 313 16.56 -16.26 -8.14
CA PRO A 313 17.68 -16.96 -8.76
C PRO A 313 17.55 -16.95 -10.29
N GLN A 314 18.68 -16.97 -11.01
CA GLN A 314 18.74 -16.94 -12.47
C GLN A 314 18.21 -18.21 -13.17
N THR A 315 17.72 -19.19 -12.43
CA THR A 315 17.13 -20.42 -12.98
C THR A 315 15.74 -20.18 -13.56
N ALA A 316 15.41 -20.92 -14.63
CA ALA A 316 14.09 -20.87 -15.24
C ALA A 316 12.98 -21.17 -14.22
N ILE A 317 11.91 -20.39 -14.25
CA ILE A 317 10.76 -20.55 -13.37
C ILE A 317 9.84 -21.58 -14.02
N THR A 318 9.63 -22.72 -13.36
CA THR A 318 8.62 -23.71 -13.76
C THR A 318 7.21 -23.20 -13.46
N ALA A 319 6.22 -23.65 -14.23
CA ALA A 319 4.83 -23.29 -14.02
C ALA A 319 4.38 -23.64 -12.58
N PRO A 320 3.89 -22.68 -11.79
CA PRO A 320 3.53 -22.89 -10.39
C PRO A 320 2.20 -23.62 -10.25
N ARG A 321 2.02 -24.33 -9.15
CA ARG A 321 0.71 -24.82 -8.72
C ARG A 321 -0.06 -23.69 -8.06
N ILE A 322 -1.21 -23.34 -8.61
CA ILE A 322 -2.02 -22.20 -8.19
C ILE A 322 -3.30 -22.70 -7.52
N VAL A 323 -3.74 -22.00 -6.49
CA VAL A 323 -5.07 -22.15 -5.90
C VAL A 323 -5.87 -20.86 -6.02
N LYS A 324 -7.16 -21.00 -6.35
CA LYS A 324 -8.13 -19.90 -6.45
C LYS A 324 -9.24 -20.12 -5.42
N PRO A 325 -9.55 -19.16 -4.52
CA PRO A 325 -10.73 -19.25 -3.67
C PRO A 325 -12.02 -19.19 -4.49
N ARG A 326 -13.04 -19.98 -4.10
CA ARG A 326 -14.37 -19.95 -4.76
C ARG A 326 -15.19 -18.75 -4.31
N LYS A 327 -15.13 -18.43 -2.99
CA LYS A 327 -15.97 -17.43 -2.32
C LYS A 327 -15.17 -16.23 -1.87
N PHE A 328 -15.84 -15.21 -1.33
CA PHE A 328 -15.32 -13.98 -0.76
C PHE A 328 -14.51 -13.11 -1.75
N PHE A 329 -13.39 -13.62 -2.27
CA PHE A 329 -12.51 -12.88 -3.18
C PHE A 329 -13.03 -12.78 -4.62
N TYR A 330 -14.00 -13.62 -5.00
CA TYR A 330 -14.55 -13.70 -6.35
C TYR A 330 -16.09 -13.50 -6.40
N GLU A 331 -16.73 -13.22 -5.28
CA GLU A 331 -18.19 -13.04 -5.23
C GLU A 331 -18.64 -11.64 -5.59
N MET A 332 -18.12 -10.62 -4.92
CA MET A 332 -18.46 -9.22 -5.13
C MET A 332 -17.35 -8.55 -5.95
N LEU A 333 -17.40 -8.68 -7.26
CA LEU A 333 -16.45 -8.12 -8.21
C LEU A 333 -17.15 -7.27 -9.25
N ASP A 334 -16.55 -6.13 -9.59
CA ASP A 334 -16.80 -5.43 -10.83
C ASP A 334 -16.59 -6.37 -12.03
N ASP A 335 -17.43 -6.29 -13.04
CA ASP A 335 -17.39 -7.21 -14.18
C ASP A 335 -16.07 -7.11 -14.96
N GLU A 336 -15.50 -5.92 -15.10
CA GLU A 336 -14.22 -5.75 -15.80
C GLU A 336 -13.06 -6.33 -14.98
N VAL A 337 -13.12 -6.23 -13.65
CA VAL A 337 -12.15 -6.91 -12.77
C VAL A 337 -12.27 -8.42 -12.92
N ARG A 338 -13.49 -8.96 -12.93
CA ARG A 338 -13.74 -10.39 -13.16
C ARG A 338 -13.18 -10.86 -14.49
N MET A 339 -13.48 -10.15 -15.57
CA MET A 339 -13.01 -10.49 -16.92
C MET A 339 -11.46 -10.49 -17.00
N ALA A 340 -10.81 -9.50 -16.39
CA ALA A 340 -9.35 -9.43 -16.38
C ALA A 340 -8.72 -10.59 -15.59
N MET A 341 -9.31 -10.95 -14.44
CA MET A 341 -8.87 -12.08 -13.64
C MET A 341 -9.03 -13.41 -14.37
N ASP A 342 -10.19 -13.62 -15.01
CA ASP A 342 -10.44 -14.85 -15.77
C ASP A 342 -9.49 -14.98 -16.97
N ALA A 343 -9.20 -13.87 -17.66
CA ALA A 343 -8.21 -13.83 -18.74
C ALA A 343 -6.79 -14.13 -18.24
N ALA A 344 -6.39 -13.59 -17.09
CA ALA A 344 -5.09 -13.89 -16.48
C ALA A 344 -4.98 -15.37 -16.11
N LEU A 345 -5.99 -15.93 -15.44
CA LEU A 345 -6.01 -17.35 -15.07
C LEU A 345 -6.03 -18.28 -16.29
N ALA A 346 -6.68 -17.88 -17.39
CA ALA A 346 -6.66 -18.62 -18.65
C ALA A 346 -5.24 -18.64 -19.25
N ARG A 347 -4.53 -17.49 -19.25
CA ARG A 347 -3.12 -17.44 -19.70
C ARG A 347 -2.22 -18.35 -18.84
N PHE A 348 -2.40 -18.36 -17.52
CA PHE A 348 -1.62 -19.20 -16.61
C PHE A 348 -1.85 -20.69 -16.87
N ARG A 349 -3.11 -21.11 -17.13
CA ARG A 349 -3.41 -22.50 -17.54
C ARG A 349 -2.76 -22.85 -18.88
N ALA A 350 -2.85 -21.96 -19.86
CA ALA A 350 -2.21 -22.16 -21.17
C ALA A 350 -0.68 -22.27 -21.07
N ALA A 351 -0.06 -21.61 -20.08
CA ALA A 351 1.36 -21.73 -19.77
C ALA A 351 1.70 -22.94 -18.87
N GLY A 352 0.76 -23.85 -18.64
CA GLY A 352 0.96 -25.11 -17.94
C GLY A 352 0.76 -25.08 -16.43
N ALA A 353 0.27 -23.98 -15.83
CA ALA A 353 0.00 -23.93 -14.39
C ALA A 353 -1.28 -24.69 -14.03
N PRO A 354 -1.25 -25.74 -13.18
CA PRO A 354 -2.45 -26.33 -12.63
C PRO A 354 -3.11 -25.35 -11.65
N ILE A 355 -4.41 -25.10 -11.84
CA ILE A 355 -5.19 -24.18 -11.00
C ILE A 355 -6.33 -24.96 -10.34
N GLY A 356 -6.19 -25.19 -9.04
CA GLY A 356 -7.24 -25.76 -8.19
C GLY A 356 -8.17 -24.70 -7.59
N GLU A 357 -9.31 -25.11 -7.07
CA GLU A 357 -10.24 -24.24 -6.36
C GLU A 357 -10.42 -24.70 -4.93
N VAL A 358 -10.54 -23.72 -3.99
CA VAL A 358 -10.65 -23.99 -2.55
C VAL A 358 -11.72 -23.11 -1.90
N ASP A 359 -12.22 -23.56 -0.75
CA ASP A 359 -12.96 -22.75 0.19
C ASP A 359 -12.07 -22.41 1.39
N ILE A 360 -12.26 -21.22 1.97
CA ILE A 360 -11.53 -20.75 3.14
C ILE A 360 -12.56 -20.53 4.25
N PRO A 361 -12.77 -21.50 5.16
CA PRO A 361 -13.76 -21.35 6.24
C PRO A 361 -13.45 -20.15 7.12
N GLY A 362 -14.48 -19.34 7.42
CA GLY A 362 -14.39 -18.17 8.30
C GLY A 362 -13.83 -16.91 7.65
N ILE A 363 -13.50 -16.93 6.36
CA ILE A 363 -12.94 -15.74 5.65
C ILE A 363 -13.92 -14.56 5.62
N GLU A 364 -15.22 -14.82 5.69
CA GLU A 364 -16.28 -13.82 5.75
C GLU A 364 -16.20 -12.94 7.01
N LEU A 365 -15.53 -13.39 8.07
CA LEU A 365 -15.28 -12.64 9.30
C LEU A 365 -14.14 -11.62 9.15
N ALA A 366 -13.39 -11.66 8.05
CA ALA A 366 -12.22 -10.83 7.85
C ALA A 366 -12.47 -9.31 8.00
N PRO A 367 -13.56 -8.72 7.48
CA PRO A 367 -13.81 -7.29 7.64
C PRO A 367 -13.90 -6.87 9.12
N GLY A 368 -14.63 -7.64 9.95
CA GLY A 368 -14.77 -7.37 11.36
C GLY A 368 -13.48 -7.56 12.16
N ILE A 369 -12.73 -8.61 11.86
CA ILE A 369 -11.40 -8.85 12.48
C ILE A 369 -10.48 -7.66 12.21
N GLN A 370 -10.42 -7.23 10.96
CA GLN A 370 -9.58 -6.09 10.55
C GLN A 370 -10.03 -4.80 11.24
N LEU A 371 -11.33 -4.51 11.21
CA LEU A 371 -11.87 -3.26 11.77
C LEU A 371 -11.56 -3.14 13.26
N ILE A 372 -11.90 -4.15 14.05
CA ILE A 372 -11.70 -4.12 15.52
C ILE A 372 -10.21 -4.07 15.84
N THR A 373 -9.38 -4.87 15.17
CA THR A 373 -7.94 -4.88 15.43
C THR A 373 -7.32 -3.54 15.09
N LEU A 374 -7.59 -3.02 13.88
CA LEU A 374 -7.02 -1.76 13.41
C LEU A 374 -7.47 -0.56 14.25
N ALA A 375 -8.77 -0.46 14.56
CA ALA A 375 -9.29 0.65 15.33
C ALA A 375 -8.75 0.65 16.77
N SER A 376 -8.72 -0.52 17.44
CA SER A 376 -8.21 -0.61 18.81
C SER A 376 -6.72 -0.30 18.88
N GLU A 377 -5.90 -0.92 18.03
CA GLU A 377 -4.45 -0.70 18.02
C GLU A 377 -4.09 0.70 17.53
N GLY A 378 -4.77 1.21 16.50
CA GLY A 378 -4.54 2.53 15.95
C GLY A 378 -4.86 3.65 16.95
N THR A 379 -5.95 3.50 17.70
CA THR A 379 -6.30 4.43 18.78
C THR A 379 -5.29 4.36 19.91
N GLN A 380 -4.89 3.16 20.33
CA GLN A 380 -3.89 2.99 21.38
C GLN A 380 -2.54 3.60 20.98
N ALA A 381 -2.07 3.34 19.76
CA ALA A 381 -0.80 3.88 19.25
C ALA A 381 -0.78 5.41 19.16
N ASN A 382 -1.94 6.02 18.90
CA ASN A 382 -2.10 7.46 18.72
C ASN A 382 -2.87 8.13 19.88
N TRP A 383 -2.97 7.47 21.03
CA TRP A 383 -3.76 7.96 22.17
C TRP A 383 -3.34 9.34 22.65
N ASP A 384 -2.04 9.55 22.90
CA ASP A 384 -1.51 10.83 23.36
C ASP A 384 -1.71 11.94 22.33
N LEU A 385 -1.58 11.59 21.04
CA LEU A 385 -1.79 12.53 19.94
C LEU A 385 -3.25 12.95 19.86
N LEU A 386 -4.19 12.00 19.93
CA LEU A 386 -5.61 12.27 19.95
C LEU A 386 -6.01 13.11 21.17
N ALA A 387 -5.50 12.78 22.35
CA ALA A 387 -5.85 13.45 23.61
C ALA A 387 -5.33 14.90 23.67
N ARG A 388 -4.12 15.16 23.16
CA ARG A 388 -3.43 16.46 23.29
C ARG A 388 -3.58 17.35 22.06
N HIS A 389 -3.72 16.77 20.87
CA HIS A 389 -3.68 17.46 19.58
C HIS A 389 -4.77 16.98 18.60
N GLY A 390 -5.88 16.44 19.13
CA GLY A 390 -6.97 15.94 18.31
C GLY A 390 -7.62 17.03 17.42
N ASP A 391 -7.52 18.30 17.83
CA ASP A 391 -7.97 19.47 17.06
C ASP A 391 -7.11 19.75 15.82
N LYS A 392 -5.88 19.21 15.77
CA LYS A 392 -4.95 19.34 14.64
C LYS A 392 -5.00 18.13 13.69
N LEU A 393 -5.73 17.09 14.03
CA LEU A 393 -5.94 15.94 13.15
C LEU A 393 -7.00 16.25 12.08
N GLY A 394 -6.84 15.69 10.90
CA GLY A 394 -7.89 15.65 9.90
C GLY A 394 -9.13 14.94 10.43
N GLU A 395 -10.32 15.42 10.05
CA GLU A 395 -11.58 14.99 10.64
C GLU A 395 -11.81 13.48 10.47
N ASP A 396 -11.52 12.92 9.30
CA ASP A 396 -11.70 11.49 9.02
C ASP A 396 -10.79 10.60 9.88
N VAL A 397 -9.53 11.00 10.07
CA VAL A 397 -8.57 10.28 10.92
C VAL A 397 -8.94 10.43 12.39
N ARG A 398 -9.31 11.63 12.82
CA ARG A 398 -9.78 11.88 14.18
C ARG A 398 -10.98 11.01 14.54
N LEU A 399 -12.00 10.96 13.67
CA LEU A 399 -13.20 10.13 13.89
C LEU A 399 -12.86 8.63 13.98
N ARG A 400 -11.93 8.12 13.15
CA ARG A 400 -11.48 6.73 13.22
C ARG A 400 -10.79 6.41 14.56
N LEU A 401 -9.93 7.32 15.03
CA LEU A 401 -9.26 7.17 16.32
C LEU A 401 -10.26 7.28 17.48
N GLU A 402 -11.22 8.21 17.42
CA GLU A 402 -12.29 8.32 18.40
C GLU A 402 -13.16 7.06 18.46
N THR A 403 -13.49 6.47 17.32
CA THR A 403 -14.28 5.24 17.21
C THR A 403 -13.59 4.06 17.90
N GLY A 404 -12.27 3.95 17.82
CA GLY A 404 -11.52 2.87 18.45
C GLY A 404 -11.64 2.80 19.98
N GLN A 405 -12.05 3.90 20.63
CA GLN A 405 -12.28 3.95 22.08
C GLN A 405 -13.52 3.17 22.53
N PHE A 406 -14.41 2.80 21.62
CA PHE A 406 -15.69 2.14 21.96
C PHE A 406 -15.64 0.63 21.86
N TYR A 407 -14.59 0.05 21.29
CA TYR A 407 -14.39 -1.39 21.30
C TYR A 407 -13.97 -1.85 22.69
N LEU A 408 -14.63 -2.90 23.18
CA LEU A 408 -14.32 -3.49 24.48
C LEU A 408 -13.10 -4.42 24.35
N ALA A 409 -12.39 -4.61 25.45
CA ALA A 409 -11.29 -5.58 25.49
C ALA A 409 -11.72 -6.98 25.05
N ILE A 410 -12.96 -7.39 25.39
CA ILE A 410 -13.51 -8.69 24.97
C ILE A 410 -13.69 -8.79 23.45
N ASP A 411 -14.04 -7.68 22.76
CA ASP A 411 -14.20 -7.65 21.31
C ASP A 411 -12.83 -7.82 20.63
N TYR A 412 -11.82 -7.09 21.12
CA TYR A 412 -10.45 -7.22 20.65
C TYR A 412 -9.90 -8.64 20.85
N ILE A 413 -10.06 -9.22 22.05
CA ILE A 413 -9.61 -10.58 22.34
C ILE A 413 -10.30 -11.58 21.41
N LYS A 414 -11.59 -11.43 21.20
CA LYS A 414 -12.34 -12.30 20.28
C LYS A 414 -11.89 -12.13 18.83
N ALA A 415 -11.65 -10.90 18.39
CA ALA A 415 -11.08 -10.63 17.06
C ALA A 415 -9.73 -11.35 16.88
N GLN A 416 -8.84 -11.34 17.90
CA GLN A 416 -7.56 -12.05 17.84
C GLN A 416 -7.73 -13.59 17.80
N GLN A 417 -8.70 -14.15 18.51
CA GLN A 417 -9.03 -15.58 18.42
C GLN A 417 -9.48 -15.96 17.01
N LEU A 418 -10.43 -15.20 16.45
CA LEU A 418 -10.93 -15.40 15.09
C LEU A 418 -9.85 -15.18 14.03
N ARG A 419 -9.00 -14.16 14.20
CA ARG A 419 -7.83 -13.92 13.38
C ARG A 419 -6.96 -15.17 13.25
N ASN A 420 -6.69 -15.84 14.40
CA ASN A 420 -5.91 -17.07 14.38
C ASN A 420 -6.64 -18.21 13.66
N GLN A 421 -7.95 -18.36 13.85
CA GLN A 421 -8.75 -19.38 13.15
C GLN A 421 -8.73 -19.15 11.62
N VAL A 422 -8.99 -17.94 11.17
CA VAL A 422 -8.94 -17.59 9.74
C VAL A 422 -7.53 -17.82 9.17
N ARG A 423 -6.49 -17.46 9.93
CA ARG A 423 -5.10 -17.69 9.52
C ARG A 423 -4.81 -19.18 9.30
N GLN A 424 -5.26 -20.06 10.19
CA GLN A 424 -5.10 -21.52 10.05
C GLN A 424 -5.91 -22.05 8.86
N SER A 425 -7.15 -21.60 8.67
CA SER A 425 -7.97 -21.95 7.51
C SER A 425 -7.30 -21.53 6.19
N MET A 426 -6.72 -20.34 6.14
CA MET A 426 -5.98 -19.90 4.97
C MET A 426 -4.72 -20.74 4.71
N ILE A 427 -3.94 -21.10 5.73
CA ILE A 427 -2.78 -21.99 5.60
C ILE A 427 -3.21 -23.34 5.01
N ALA A 428 -4.27 -23.92 5.57
CA ALA A 428 -4.79 -25.22 5.12
C ALA A 428 -5.30 -25.18 3.68
N SER A 429 -5.90 -24.06 3.25
CA SER A 429 -6.48 -23.91 1.92
C SER A 429 -5.44 -23.90 0.78
N PHE A 430 -4.17 -23.69 1.08
CA PHE A 430 -3.12 -23.85 0.07
C PHE A 430 -2.91 -25.30 -0.38
N GLY A 431 -3.21 -26.31 0.48
CA GLY A 431 -2.91 -27.72 0.15
C GLY A 431 -1.48 -27.88 -0.38
N ASP A 432 -1.36 -28.37 -1.61
CA ASP A 432 -0.07 -28.51 -2.31
C ASP A 432 0.31 -27.30 -3.18
N ALA A 433 -0.54 -26.28 -3.27
CA ALA A 433 -0.29 -25.14 -4.14
C ALA A 433 0.88 -24.28 -3.64
N ASP A 434 1.62 -23.72 -4.58
CA ASP A 434 2.73 -22.83 -4.31
C ASP A 434 2.23 -21.44 -3.89
N VAL A 435 1.16 -20.96 -4.55
CA VAL A 435 0.54 -19.65 -4.30
C VAL A 435 -0.97 -19.67 -4.45
N MET A 436 -1.62 -18.68 -3.85
CA MET A 436 -3.02 -18.33 -4.09
C MET A 436 -3.08 -17.08 -4.98
N ILE A 437 -3.95 -17.08 -6.00
CA ILE A 437 -4.19 -15.91 -6.86
C ILE A 437 -5.57 -15.34 -6.56
N ILE A 438 -5.61 -14.04 -6.25
CA ILE A 438 -6.83 -13.28 -5.97
C ILE A 438 -6.78 -11.89 -6.62
N PRO A 439 -7.91 -11.21 -6.85
CA PRO A 439 -7.90 -9.82 -7.27
C PRO A 439 -7.24 -8.91 -6.22
N ALA A 440 -6.60 -7.83 -6.63
CA ALA A 440 -6.05 -6.85 -5.70
C ALA A 440 -7.14 -6.00 -5.04
N MET A 441 -8.14 -5.61 -5.82
CA MET A 441 -9.32 -4.86 -5.39
C MET A 441 -10.57 -5.45 -6.05
N PRO A 442 -11.76 -5.34 -5.42
CA PRO A 442 -13.01 -5.82 -6.02
C PRO A 442 -13.55 -4.89 -7.11
N VAL A 443 -13.07 -3.66 -7.17
CA VAL A 443 -13.54 -2.59 -8.07
C VAL A 443 -12.36 -1.92 -8.77
N LEU A 444 -12.63 -1.20 -9.84
CA LEU A 444 -11.67 -0.30 -10.48
C LEU A 444 -11.29 0.85 -9.53
N PRO A 445 -10.14 1.52 -9.74
CA PRO A 445 -9.81 2.73 -8.99
C PRO A 445 -10.96 3.73 -9.03
N PRO A 446 -11.51 4.17 -7.89
CA PRO A 446 -12.62 5.12 -7.88
C PRO A 446 -12.14 6.56 -8.16
N ARG A 447 -13.06 7.41 -8.57
CA ARG A 447 -12.80 8.85 -8.68
C ARG A 447 -12.54 9.46 -7.30
N SER A 448 -11.70 10.49 -7.27
CA SER A 448 -11.47 11.27 -6.05
C SER A 448 -12.77 11.85 -5.52
N GLY A 449 -12.98 11.78 -4.19
CA GLY A 449 -14.19 12.24 -3.53
C GLY A 449 -15.36 11.26 -3.56
N THR A 450 -15.24 10.11 -4.25
CA THR A 450 -16.29 9.08 -4.22
C THR A 450 -16.31 8.38 -2.86
N MET A 451 -17.47 8.36 -2.21
CA MET A 451 -17.67 7.72 -0.91
C MET A 451 -18.33 6.35 -1.04
N THR A 452 -19.23 6.20 -2.01
CA THR A 452 -19.98 4.97 -2.27
C THR A 452 -19.92 4.58 -3.74
N LEU A 453 -20.06 3.27 -4.02
CA LEU A 453 -20.09 2.68 -5.36
C LEU A 453 -21.28 1.72 -5.44
N ASP A 454 -21.81 1.53 -6.64
CA ASP A 454 -22.66 0.35 -6.92
C ASP A 454 -21.78 -0.85 -7.25
N LEU A 455 -22.02 -1.98 -6.60
CA LEU A 455 -21.34 -3.23 -6.86
C LEU A 455 -22.35 -4.38 -6.84
N GLY A 456 -22.72 -4.86 -8.02
CA GLY A 456 -23.69 -5.93 -8.17
C GLY A 456 -25.10 -5.52 -7.71
N GLY A 457 -25.53 -4.28 -7.95
CA GLY A 457 -26.83 -3.73 -7.55
C GLY A 457 -26.94 -3.39 -6.06
N LYS A 458 -25.81 -3.32 -5.35
CA LYS A 458 -25.74 -2.89 -3.94
C LYS A 458 -24.85 -1.67 -3.82
N THR A 459 -25.32 -0.66 -3.08
CA THR A 459 -24.47 0.47 -2.68
C THR A 459 -23.49 0.01 -1.61
N VAL A 460 -22.18 0.17 -1.87
CA VAL A 460 -21.09 -0.19 -0.96
C VAL A 460 -20.17 1.00 -0.71
N HIS A 461 -19.60 1.08 0.50
CA HIS A 461 -18.63 2.13 0.82
C HIS A 461 -17.27 1.84 0.20
N VAL A 462 -16.61 2.89 -0.32
CA VAL A 462 -15.31 2.78 -0.99
C VAL A 462 -14.23 2.22 -0.07
N ALA A 463 -14.12 2.74 1.17
CA ALA A 463 -13.01 2.38 2.05
C ALA A 463 -12.97 0.90 2.43
N PRO A 464 -14.01 0.28 2.98
CA PRO A 464 -14.02 -1.15 3.29
C PRO A 464 -13.97 -2.01 2.02
N THR A 465 -14.55 -1.54 0.90
CA THR A 465 -14.51 -2.26 -0.37
C THR A 465 -13.09 -2.38 -0.90
N LEU A 466 -12.33 -1.30 -0.96
CA LEU A 466 -10.95 -1.33 -1.49
C LEU A 466 -10.00 -2.20 -0.67
N THR A 467 -10.22 -2.31 0.64
CA THR A 467 -9.37 -3.12 1.53
C THR A 467 -9.86 -4.55 1.72
N ARG A 468 -11.05 -4.89 1.20
CA ARG A 468 -11.70 -6.18 1.39
C ARG A 468 -10.77 -7.37 1.12
N PHE A 469 -9.99 -7.32 0.02
CA PHE A 469 -9.15 -8.44 -0.41
C PHE A 469 -7.71 -8.35 0.09
N THR A 470 -7.29 -7.20 0.56
CA THR A 470 -5.93 -7.00 1.07
C THR A 470 -5.82 -7.18 2.59
N SER A 471 -6.89 -6.84 3.34
CA SER A 471 -6.91 -6.92 4.80
C SER A 471 -6.70 -8.33 5.37
N PRO A 472 -7.34 -9.40 4.84
CA PRO A 472 -7.11 -10.76 5.34
C PRO A 472 -5.64 -11.17 5.27
N ILE A 473 -4.97 -10.76 4.19
CA ILE A 473 -3.56 -11.06 3.97
C ILE A 473 -2.67 -10.29 4.94
N ASN A 474 -3.07 -9.06 5.34
CA ASN A 474 -2.35 -8.28 6.36
C ASN A 474 -2.47 -8.92 7.74
N PHE A 475 -3.68 -9.12 8.24
CA PHE A 475 -3.84 -9.64 9.60
C PHE A 475 -3.37 -11.10 9.74
N CYS A 476 -3.36 -11.88 8.67
CA CYS A 476 -2.74 -13.21 8.67
C CYS A 476 -1.21 -13.16 8.57
N GLY A 477 -0.61 -12.03 8.21
CA GLY A 477 0.84 -11.87 8.10
C GLY A 477 1.47 -12.56 6.88
N PHE A 478 0.69 -12.88 5.85
CA PHE A 478 1.16 -13.59 4.66
C PHE A 478 1.87 -12.65 3.69
N PRO A 479 2.92 -13.08 2.98
CA PRO A 479 3.50 -12.30 1.90
C PRO A 479 2.53 -12.22 0.72
N ALA A 480 2.44 -11.05 0.09
CA ALA A 480 1.64 -10.87 -1.10
C ALA A 480 2.16 -9.74 -1.99
N LEU A 481 2.13 -9.99 -3.30
CA LEU A 481 2.52 -9.03 -4.32
C LEU A 481 1.32 -8.69 -5.20
N SER A 482 1.02 -7.40 -5.33
CA SER A 482 0.05 -6.85 -6.27
C SER A 482 0.76 -6.45 -7.56
N MET A 483 0.23 -6.87 -8.71
CA MET A 483 0.80 -6.55 -10.02
C MET A 483 -0.27 -6.40 -11.10
N PRO A 484 -0.05 -5.63 -12.16
CA PRO A 484 -0.99 -5.49 -13.26
C PRO A 484 -1.30 -6.83 -13.94
N CYS A 485 -2.58 -7.08 -14.23
CA CYS A 485 -3.03 -8.25 -15.00
C CYS A 485 -3.94 -7.91 -16.17
N GLY A 486 -4.38 -6.65 -16.26
CA GLY A 486 -5.24 -6.15 -17.33
C GLY A 486 -5.55 -4.67 -17.17
N ARG A 487 -6.42 -4.19 -18.07
CA ARG A 487 -6.96 -2.84 -18.05
C ARG A 487 -8.47 -2.89 -18.32
N SER A 488 -9.20 -1.93 -17.76
CA SER A 488 -10.61 -1.73 -18.08
C SER A 488 -10.78 -1.15 -19.49
N ARG A 489 -12.02 -1.10 -19.99
CA ARG A 489 -12.35 -0.44 -21.28
C ARG A 489 -11.98 1.05 -21.28
N SER A 490 -12.04 1.69 -20.11
CA SER A 490 -11.61 3.08 -19.92
C SER A 490 -10.10 3.24 -19.71
N GLY A 491 -9.32 2.16 -19.79
CA GLY A 491 -7.87 2.14 -19.62
C GLY A 491 -7.39 2.06 -18.18
N LEU A 492 -8.27 2.08 -17.17
CA LEU A 492 -7.88 1.98 -15.76
C LEU A 492 -7.19 0.64 -15.47
N PRO A 493 -6.19 0.62 -14.58
CA PRO A 493 -5.44 -0.59 -14.29
C PRO A 493 -6.25 -1.59 -13.47
N ILE A 494 -6.01 -2.87 -13.71
CA ILE A 494 -6.53 -3.97 -12.93
C ILE A 494 -5.35 -4.83 -12.49
N ASN A 495 -5.22 -5.04 -11.17
CA ASN A 495 -4.15 -5.83 -10.57
C ASN A 495 -4.70 -7.12 -9.95
N LEU A 496 -3.90 -8.17 -10.04
CA LEU A 496 -4.03 -9.38 -9.22
C LEU A 496 -3.08 -9.33 -8.02
N GLN A 497 -3.32 -10.22 -7.05
CA GLN A 497 -2.37 -10.52 -5.97
C GLN A 497 -1.88 -11.97 -6.10
N VAL A 498 -0.56 -12.13 -6.00
CA VAL A 498 0.10 -13.42 -5.75
C VAL A 498 0.35 -13.52 -4.25
N VAL A 499 -0.31 -14.46 -3.58
CA VAL A 499 -0.25 -14.64 -2.13
C VAL A 499 0.47 -15.94 -1.80
N GLY A 500 1.45 -15.90 -0.89
CA GLY A 500 2.18 -17.07 -0.41
C GLY A 500 1.86 -17.42 1.05
N ARG A 501 2.29 -18.60 1.49
CA ARG A 501 2.30 -18.95 2.91
C ARG A 501 3.25 -18.02 3.69
N PRO A 502 3.10 -17.88 5.02
CA PRO A 502 4.08 -17.15 5.83
C PRO A 502 5.50 -17.69 5.59
N GLY A 503 6.45 -16.79 5.34
CA GLY A 503 7.84 -17.12 5.01
C GLY A 503 8.10 -17.51 3.55
N ALA A 504 7.07 -17.56 2.69
CA ALA A 504 7.22 -17.93 1.29
C ALA A 504 7.47 -16.70 0.37
N ASP A 505 8.17 -15.70 0.85
CA ASP A 505 8.45 -14.44 0.13
C ASP A 505 9.13 -14.69 -1.22
N ALA A 506 10.14 -15.55 -1.25
CA ALA A 506 10.83 -15.95 -2.48
C ALA A 506 9.90 -16.66 -3.47
N THR A 507 8.98 -17.50 -2.99
CA THR A 507 7.99 -18.16 -3.86
C THR A 507 7.04 -17.15 -4.48
N VAL A 508 6.55 -16.19 -3.69
CA VAL A 508 5.68 -15.11 -4.18
C VAL A 508 6.37 -14.31 -5.29
N LEU A 509 7.61 -13.88 -5.05
CA LEU A 509 8.39 -13.09 -6.03
C LEU A 509 8.68 -13.89 -7.31
N ARG A 510 9.09 -15.15 -7.18
CA ARG A 510 9.34 -16.02 -8.34
C ARG A 510 8.07 -16.24 -9.17
N VAL A 511 6.94 -16.56 -8.52
CA VAL A 511 5.67 -16.75 -9.24
C VAL A 511 5.19 -15.44 -9.85
N ALA A 512 5.31 -14.33 -9.14
CA ALA A 512 4.96 -13.00 -9.69
C ALA A 512 5.82 -12.67 -10.93
N ARG A 513 7.12 -12.98 -10.91
CA ARG A 513 8.01 -12.80 -12.09
C ARG A 513 7.56 -13.67 -13.28
N TRP A 514 7.17 -14.91 -13.01
CA TRP A 514 6.60 -15.78 -14.04
C TRP A 514 5.29 -15.21 -14.62
N CYS A 515 4.39 -14.69 -13.76
CA CYS A 515 3.16 -14.05 -14.20
C CYS A 515 3.44 -12.78 -15.03
N GLU A 516 4.43 -11.98 -14.64
CA GLU A 516 4.84 -10.75 -15.33
C GLU A 516 5.35 -11.04 -16.74
N GLN A 517 6.14 -12.08 -16.91
CA GLN A 517 6.64 -12.52 -18.23
C GLN A 517 5.50 -12.92 -19.18
N LEU A 518 4.44 -13.55 -18.67
CA LEU A 518 3.26 -13.91 -19.45
C LEU A 518 2.33 -12.74 -19.76
N ALA A 519 2.42 -11.65 -19.03
CA ALA A 519 1.62 -10.45 -19.27
C ALA A 519 2.28 -9.50 -20.30
N ALA A 520 3.57 -9.63 -20.54
CA ALA A 520 4.35 -8.81 -21.47
C ALA A 520 4.25 -9.25 -22.95
N VAL A 521 3.52 -10.34 -23.25
CA VAL A 521 3.34 -10.89 -24.60
C VAL A 521 2.03 -10.39 -25.23
#